data_672122643b56d6860dbaaabd6e1e7803
#
_entry.id   672122643b56d6860dbaaabd6e1e7803
#
_cell.length_a   1.000
_cell.length_b   1.000
_cell.length_c   1.000
_cell.angle_alpha   90.00
_cell.angle_beta   90.00
_cell.angle_gamma   90.00
#
_symmetry.space_group_name_H-M   'P 1'
#
loop_
_entity.id
_entity.type
_entity.pdbx_description
1 polymer ?
#
loop_
_entity_poly.entity_id
_entity_poly.type
_entity_poly.pdbx_seq_one_letter_code
_entity_poly.pdbx_strand_id
1 'polypeptide(L)'
;MIVFSDNIFALREYATALKRPLIYGDTSHAERTRVLHAFKYSNEINTIFLSKVGDNSIDIPEANVIIQISSHAGSRRQEAQRLGRILRPKAAQLSGKKTNADEHNAFFYSLVSTDTAEMYYSTKRQQFLIQQGYAFKVVTDLIGPQDKPQLLY
;
A
#
# COMPACT_ATOMS: atom_id res chain seq x y z
N MET A 1 -2.14 3.11 7.77
CA MET A 1 -1.73 3.09 6.35
C MET A 1 -0.47 2.24 6.20
N ILE A 2 -0.41 1.43 5.16
CA ILE A 2 0.79 0.64 4.84
C ILE A 2 1.29 1.05 3.46
N VAL A 3 2.60 1.30 3.35
CA VAL A 3 3.25 1.63 2.09
C VAL A 3 4.17 0.49 1.68
N PHE A 4 3.95 -0.07 0.50
CA PHE A 4 4.72 -1.18 -0.05
C PHE A 4 5.58 -0.77 -1.24
N SER A 5 6.75 -1.35 -1.34
CA SER A 5 7.54 -1.36 -2.57
C SER A 5 8.46 -2.57 -2.63
N ASP A 6 8.76 -3.02 -3.84
CA ASP A 6 9.83 -3.98 -4.10
C ASP A 6 11.20 -3.29 -4.18
N ASN A 7 11.22 -1.96 -4.33
CA ASN A 7 12.42 -1.16 -4.36
C ASN A 7 12.76 -0.65 -2.95
N ILE A 8 13.74 -1.29 -2.30
CA ILE A 8 14.17 -0.96 -0.94
C ILE A 8 14.77 0.45 -0.86
N PHE A 9 15.46 0.90 -1.90
CA PHE A 9 16.01 2.25 -1.94
C PHE A 9 14.90 3.29 -1.87
N ALA A 10 13.88 3.17 -2.74
CA ALA A 10 12.74 4.08 -2.72
C ALA A 10 12.00 4.06 -1.36
N LEU A 11 11.78 2.87 -0.78
CA LEU A 11 11.15 2.75 0.54
C LEU A 11 11.94 3.48 1.62
N ARG A 12 13.28 3.34 1.61
CA ARG A 12 14.16 3.98 2.59
C ARG A 12 14.11 5.49 2.47
N GLU A 13 14.20 6.02 1.25
CA GLU A 13 14.13 7.45 0.99
C GLU A 13 12.81 8.06 1.50
N TYR A 14 11.69 7.46 1.13
CA TYR A 14 10.38 7.95 1.56
C TYR A 14 10.14 7.76 3.07
N ALA A 15 10.54 6.63 3.64
CA ALA A 15 10.38 6.38 5.08
C ALA A 15 11.19 7.39 5.91
N THR A 16 12.42 7.70 5.47
CA THR A 16 13.30 8.69 6.11
C THR A 16 12.73 10.10 5.98
N ALA A 17 12.33 10.50 4.77
CA ALA A 17 11.76 11.82 4.51
C ALA A 17 10.49 12.07 5.33
N LEU A 18 9.64 11.04 5.47
CA LEU A 18 8.39 11.13 6.22
C LEU A 18 8.53 10.76 7.70
N LYS A 19 9.74 10.41 8.15
CA LYS A 19 10.05 9.98 9.52
C LYS A 19 9.10 8.87 10.01
N ARG A 20 8.94 7.83 9.19
CA ARG A 20 8.09 6.68 9.48
C ARG A 20 8.89 5.39 9.51
N PRO A 21 8.50 4.40 10.35
CA PRO A 21 9.21 3.15 10.46
C PRO A 21 9.20 2.36 9.15
N LEU A 22 10.33 1.72 8.86
CA LEU A 22 10.55 0.85 7.71
C LEU A 22 10.89 -0.56 8.19
N ILE A 23 10.19 -1.57 7.67
CA ILE A 23 10.47 -2.98 7.87
C ILE A 23 10.91 -3.58 6.53
N TYR A 24 12.13 -4.14 6.51
CA TYR A 24 12.71 -4.80 5.33
C TYR A 24 13.55 -6.03 5.75
N GLY A 25 14.26 -6.66 4.81
CA GLY A 25 14.98 -7.91 5.07
C GLY A 25 15.90 -7.90 6.30
N ASP A 26 16.67 -6.83 6.44
CA ASP A 26 17.67 -6.71 7.52
C ASP A 26 17.08 -6.24 8.86
N THR A 27 15.80 -5.88 8.92
CA THR A 27 15.15 -5.50 10.17
C THR A 27 15.07 -6.71 11.10
N SER A 28 15.57 -6.57 12.32
CA SER A 28 15.57 -7.65 13.32
C SER A 28 14.14 -8.09 13.68
N HIS A 29 14.00 -9.34 14.11
CA HIS A 29 12.68 -9.86 14.52
C HIS A 29 12.07 -9.06 15.67
N ALA A 30 12.89 -8.67 16.65
CA ALA A 30 12.45 -7.87 17.78
C ALA A 30 11.92 -6.49 17.35
N GLU A 31 12.61 -5.83 16.43
CA GLU A 31 12.19 -4.53 15.92
C GLU A 31 10.92 -4.64 15.06
N ARG A 32 10.82 -5.65 14.21
CA ARG A 32 9.59 -5.94 13.45
C ARG A 32 8.38 -6.09 14.37
N THR A 33 8.52 -6.94 15.39
CA THR A 33 7.45 -7.18 16.36
C THR A 33 7.05 -5.90 17.08
N ARG A 34 8.02 -5.10 17.51
CA ARG A 34 7.78 -3.83 18.19
C ARG A 34 7.01 -2.84 17.31
N VAL A 35 7.46 -2.66 16.05
CA VAL A 35 6.83 -1.72 15.10
C VAL A 35 5.43 -2.17 14.74
N LEU A 36 5.22 -3.45 14.45
CA LEU A 36 3.91 -3.99 14.12
C LEU A 36 2.93 -3.93 15.28
N HIS A 37 3.40 -4.20 16.50
CA HIS A 37 2.59 -4.07 17.70
C HIS A 37 2.18 -2.61 17.93
N ALA A 38 3.10 -1.66 17.81
CA ALA A 38 2.81 -0.24 17.93
C ALA A 38 1.84 0.23 16.84
N PHE A 39 1.99 -0.23 15.61
CA PHE A 39 1.07 0.07 14.51
C PHE A 39 -0.35 -0.46 14.76
N LYS A 40 -0.48 -1.62 15.40
CA LYS A 40 -1.76 -2.28 15.66
C LYS A 40 -2.49 -1.69 16.86
N TYR A 41 -1.76 -1.35 17.92
CA TYR A 41 -2.34 -1.03 19.23
C TYR A 41 -2.08 0.40 19.73
N SER A 42 -1.13 1.12 19.13
CA SER A 42 -0.80 2.49 19.47
C SER A 42 -1.30 3.47 18.41
N ASN A 43 -1.74 4.64 18.84
CA ASN A 43 -2.08 5.74 17.93
C ASN A 43 -0.84 6.54 17.45
N GLU A 44 0.34 6.22 17.98
CA GLU A 44 1.58 6.93 17.64
C GLU A 44 2.08 6.58 16.23
N ILE A 45 1.92 5.31 15.82
CA ILE A 45 2.34 4.83 14.51
C ILE A 45 1.10 4.54 13.66
N ASN A 46 0.77 5.46 12.78
CA ASN A 46 -0.35 5.32 11.84
C ASN A 46 0.08 4.92 10.42
N THR A 47 1.37 4.90 10.15
CA THR A 47 1.95 4.60 8.84
C THR A 47 3.24 3.80 9.01
N ILE A 48 3.35 2.69 8.27
CA ILE A 48 4.56 1.88 8.18
C ILE A 48 4.94 1.62 6.73
N PHE A 49 6.23 1.49 6.48
CA PHE A 49 6.78 1.09 5.19
C PHE A 49 7.23 -0.36 5.25
N LEU A 50 6.82 -1.16 4.27
CA LEU A 50 7.12 -2.58 4.18
C LEU A 50 7.73 -2.95 2.84
N SER A 51 8.82 -3.70 2.86
CA SER A 51 9.32 -4.39 1.67
C SER A 51 8.66 -5.76 1.50
N LYS A 52 8.84 -6.37 0.33
CA LYS A 52 8.27 -7.67 -0.04
C LYS A 52 8.67 -8.84 0.88
N VAL A 53 9.75 -8.68 1.63
CA VAL A 53 10.35 -9.76 2.45
C VAL A 53 9.46 -10.23 3.60
N GLY A 54 8.35 -9.54 3.85
CA GLY A 54 7.41 -9.87 4.92
C GLY A 54 6.33 -10.89 4.59
N ASP A 55 6.22 -11.35 3.34
CA ASP A 55 5.03 -12.06 2.88
C ASP A 55 4.77 -13.42 3.54
N ASN A 56 5.81 -14.11 4.01
CA ASN A 56 5.68 -15.49 4.46
C ASN A 56 5.75 -15.68 5.98
N SER A 57 6.09 -14.67 6.74
CA SER A 57 6.36 -14.84 8.18
C SER A 57 5.87 -13.70 9.08
N ILE A 58 5.27 -12.66 8.52
CA ILE A 58 4.76 -11.54 9.32
C ILE A 58 3.24 -11.56 9.27
N ASP A 59 2.64 -11.59 10.44
CA ASP A 59 1.21 -11.30 10.59
C ASP A 59 0.99 -9.80 10.35
N ILE A 60 0.81 -9.44 9.07
CA ILE A 60 0.63 -8.05 8.66
C ILE A 60 -0.71 -7.57 9.21
N PRO A 61 -0.73 -6.51 10.01
CA PRO A 61 -1.96 -6.01 10.60
C PRO A 61 -2.90 -5.47 9.52
N GLU A 62 -4.18 -5.52 9.81
CA GLU A 62 -5.20 -4.94 8.93
C GLU A 62 -4.99 -3.44 8.75
N ALA A 63 -5.11 -2.98 7.52
CA ALA A 63 -5.04 -1.58 7.16
C ALA A 63 -6.19 -1.20 6.23
N ASN A 64 -6.71 0.00 6.40
CA ASN A 64 -7.74 0.54 5.52
C ASN A 64 -7.17 1.30 4.32
N VAL A 65 -5.88 1.61 4.33
CA VAL A 65 -5.19 2.27 3.22
C VAL A 65 -3.87 1.57 2.95
N ILE A 66 -3.68 1.18 1.69
CA ILE A 66 -2.42 0.65 1.18
C ILE A 66 -1.95 1.52 0.02
N ILE A 67 -0.69 1.89 0.03
CA ILE A 67 -0.03 2.57 -1.10
C ILE A 67 1.08 1.66 -1.60
N GLN A 68 1.08 1.35 -2.89
CA GLN A 68 2.15 0.64 -3.55
C GLN A 68 2.98 1.62 -4.39
N ILE A 69 4.26 1.72 -4.06
CA ILE A 69 5.25 2.51 -4.80
C ILE A 69 6.04 1.53 -5.63
N SER A 70 6.15 1.73 -6.92
CA SER A 70 6.81 0.86 -7.88
C SER A 70 6.46 -0.62 -7.72
N SER A 71 6.13 -1.27 -8.79
CA SER A 71 5.89 -2.70 -8.79
C SER A 71 6.60 -3.34 -9.96
N HIS A 72 7.49 -4.26 -9.67
CA HIS A 72 8.00 -5.16 -10.68
C HIS A 72 6.93 -6.20 -11.06
N ALA A 73 7.17 -6.91 -12.17
CA ALA A 73 6.31 -7.94 -12.72
C ALA A 73 6.16 -9.17 -11.79
N GLY A 74 5.75 -8.93 -10.55
CA GLY A 74 5.45 -10.00 -9.59
C GLY A 74 4.15 -10.72 -9.95
N SER A 75 3.93 -11.88 -9.35
CA SER A 75 2.72 -12.65 -9.53
C SER A 75 1.49 -11.83 -9.12
N ARG A 76 0.63 -11.51 -10.08
CA ARG A 76 -0.65 -10.81 -9.88
C ARG A 76 -1.53 -11.49 -8.83
N ARG A 77 -1.44 -12.82 -8.77
CA ARG A 77 -2.19 -13.64 -7.82
C ARG A 77 -1.72 -13.41 -6.38
N GLN A 78 -0.41 -13.34 -6.15
CA GLN A 78 0.15 -13.07 -4.84
C GLN A 78 -0.22 -11.67 -4.35
N GLU A 79 -0.21 -10.69 -5.23
CA GLU A 79 -0.59 -9.32 -4.91
C GLU A 79 -2.06 -9.21 -4.49
N ALA A 80 -2.98 -9.81 -5.26
CA ALA A 80 -4.39 -9.82 -4.90
C ALA A 80 -4.67 -10.58 -3.59
N GLN A 81 -3.96 -11.68 -3.34
CA GLN A 81 -4.05 -12.40 -2.07
C GLN A 81 -3.56 -11.54 -0.89
N ARG A 82 -2.47 -10.80 -1.09
CA ARG A 82 -1.96 -9.85 -0.10
C ARG A 82 -2.97 -8.76 0.19
N LEU A 83 -3.53 -8.14 -0.84
CA LEU A 83 -4.57 -7.13 -0.71
C LEU A 83 -5.78 -7.64 0.03
N GLY A 84 -6.26 -8.83 -0.29
CA GLY A 84 -7.41 -9.46 0.37
C GLY A 84 -7.18 -9.77 1.86
N ARG A 85 -5.93 -9.96 2.28
CA ARG A 85 -5.59 -10.15 3.70
C ARG A 85 -5.52 -8.85 4.48
N ILE A 86 -5.01 -7.79 3.87
CA ILE A 86 -4.73 -6.51 4.52
C ILE A 86 -5.95 -5.59 4.47
N LEU A 87 -6.58 -5.46 3.31
CA LEU A 87 -7.77 -4.64 3.11
C LEU A 87 -9.02 -5.41 3.57
N ARG A 88 -9.16 -5.62 4.86
CA ARG A 88 -10.43 -6.11 5.39
C ARG A 88 -11.35 -4.92 5.64
N PRO A 89 -12.60 -4.97 5.13
CA PRO A 89 -13.58 -3.98 5.53
C PRO A 89 -13.70 -4.04 7.05
N LYS A 90 -13.37 -2.95 7.73
CA LYS A 90 -13.69 -2.84 9.16
C LYS A 90 -15.16 -3.16 9.29
N ALA A 91 -15.45 -4.11 10.18
CA ALA A 91 -16.76 -4.70 10.42
C ALA A 91 -17.90 -3.66 10.63
N ALA A 92 -18.28 -2.96 9.59
CA ALA A 92 -19.61 -2.35 9.48
C ALA A 92 -20.71 -3.43 9.50
N GLN A 93 -20.32 -4.68 9.39
CA GLN A 93 -21.22 -5.86 9.46
C GLN A 93 -21.69 -6.21 10.87
N LEU A 94 -21.07 -5.68 11.93
CA LEU A 94 -21.51 -5.98 13.31
C LEU A 94 -22.57 -5.02 13.87
N SER A 95 -22.87 -3.91 13.18
CA SER A 95 -23.80 -2.91 13.70
C SER A 95 -25.15 -2.81 12.98
N GLY A 96 -25.46 -3.69 12.03
CA GLY A 96 -26.77 -3.69 11.36
C GLY A 96 -27.17 -2.40 10.63
N LYS A 97 -26.29 -1.42 10.56
CA LYS A 97 -26.51 -0.21 9.74
C LYS A 97 -26.20 -0.53 8.29
N LYS A 98 -27.22 -0.48 7.45
CA LYS A 98 -27.06 -0.41 5.99
C LYS A 98 -26.22 0.82 5.67
N THR A 99 -24.92 0.62 5.45
CA THR A 99 -24.07 1.64 4.82
C THR A 99 -24.52 1.77 3.36
N ASN A 100 -24.68 2.98 2.88
CA ASN A 100 -24.97 3.25 1.48
C ASN A 100 -23.92 2.53 0.63
N ALA A 101 -24.34 1.92 -0.47
CA ALA A 101 -23.49 1.07 -1.32
C ALA A 101 -22.26 1.77 -1.92
N ASP A 102 -22.12 3.07 -1.73
CA ASP A 102 -21.04 3.91 -2.26
C ASP A 102 -19.94 4.27 -1.23
N GLU A 103 -20.03 3.85 0.02
CA GLU A 103 -18.97 4.13 1.01
C GLU A 103 -17.91 3.04 0.99
N HIS A 104 -16.85 3.28 0.21
CA HIS A 104 -15.63 2.48 0.27
C HIS A 104 -14.88 2.79 1.57
N ASN A 105 -14.62 1.77 2.39
CA ASN A 105 -13.90 1.90 3.67
C ASN A 105 -12.47 1.33 3.64
N ALA A 106 -12.03 0.84 2.48
CA ALA A 106 -10.68 0.35 2.24
C ALA A 106 -10.18 0.78 0.87
N PHE A 107 -8.97 1.32 0.81
CA PHE A 107 -8.39 1.94 -0.38
C PHE A 107 -7.03 1.35 -0.70
N PHE A 108 -6.83 1.04 -1.97
CA PHE A 108 -5.54 0.66 -2.52
C PHE A 108 -5.11 1.65 -3.60
N TYR A 109 -3.95 2.28 -3.39
CA TYR A 109 -3.35 3.19 -4.34
C TYR A 109 -2.10 2.55 -4.94
N SER A 110 -2.01 2.50 -6.27
CA SER A 110 -0.81 2.10 -6.98
C SER A 110 -0.23 3.31 -7.71
N LEU A 111 0.97 3.70 -7.33
CA LEU A 111 1.72 4.75 -8.02
C LEU A 111 2.41 4.12 -9.23
N VAL A 112 2.19 4.69 -10.39
CA VAL A 112 2.70 4.19 -11.67
C VAL A 112 3.37 5.33 -12.40
N SER A 113 4.64 5.12 -12.78
CA SER A 113 5.38 6.09 -13.58
C SER A 113 4.90 6.05 -15.02
N THR A 114 4.59 7.23 -15.58
CA THR A 114 4.25 7.36 -16.98
C THR A 114 5.46 7.06 -17.88
N ASP A 115 5.21 6.61 -19.10
CA ASP A 115 6.24 6.32 -20.11
C ASP A 115 7.26 5.25 -19.69
N THR A 116 6.86 4.33 -18.83
CA THR A 116 7.66 3.20 -18.37
C THR A 116 6.97 1.87 -18.57
N ALA A 117 7.72 0.78 -18.43
CA ALA A 117 7.17 -0.59 -18.44
C ALA A 117 6.15 -0.82 -17.31
N GLU A 118 6.15 0.00 -16.27
CA GLU A 118 5.17 -0.08 -15.17
C GLU A 118 3.74 0.12 -15.67
N MET A 119 3.52 0.94 -16.69
CA MET A 119 2.18 1.14 -17.27
C MET A 119 1.59 -0.16 -17.84
N TYR A 120 2.40 -0.93 -18.53
CA TYR A 120 1.95 -2.22 -19.08
C TYR A 120 1.55 -3.21 -17.96
N TYR A 121 2.36 -3.31 -16.92
CA TYR A 121 2.07 -4.19 -15.79
C TYR A 121 0.88 -3.69 -14.97
N SER A 122 0.76 -2.37 -14.82
CA SER A 122 -0.37 -1.74 -14.15
C SER A 122 -1.70 -2.04 -14.84
N THR A 123 -1.76 -1.94 -16.17
CA THR A 123 -2.97 -2.27 -16.95
C THR A 123 -3.39 -3.72 -16.75
N LYS A 124 -2.45 -4.65 -16.79
CA LYS A 124 -2.76 -6.07 -16.54
C LYS A 124 -3.22 -6.35 -15.11
N ARG A 125 -2.67 -5.64 -14.14
CA ARG A 125 -3.08 -5.71 -12.74
C ARG A 125 -4.50 -5.17 -12.56
N GLN A 126 -4.79 -4.03 -13.17
CA GLN A 126 -6.11 -3.44 -13.17
C GLN A 126 -7.19 -4.42 -13.61
N GLN A 127 -6.99 -5.05 -14.77
CA GLN A 127 -7.92 -6.05 -15.30
C GLN A 127 -8.15 -7.19 -14.30
N PHE A 128 -7.08 -7.69 -13.68
CA PHE A 128 -7.18 -8.75 -12.69
C PHE A 128 -7.96 -8.31 -11.44
N LEU A 129 -7.69 -7.12 -10.90
CA LEU A 129 -8.39 -6.60 -9.72
C LEU A 129 -9.89 -6.37 -9.99
N ILE A 130 -10.23 -5.85 -11.17
CA ILE A 130 -11.64 -5.70 -11.60
C ILE A 130 -12.34 -7.06 -11.65
N GLN A 131 -11.68 -8.09 -12.19
CA GLN A 131 -12.23 -9.46 -12.22
C GLN A 131 -12.44 -10.05 -10.81
N GLN A 132 -11.69 -9.57 -9.83
CA GLN A 132 -11.86 -9.95 -8.41
C GLN A 132 -12.94 -9.11 -7.69
N GLY A 133 -13.62 -8.21 -8.37
CA GLY A 133 -14.71 -7.41 -7.82
C GLY A 133 -14.28 -6.07 -7.19
N TYR A 134 -13.04 -5.63 -7.39
CA TYR A 134 -12.60 -4.31 -6.93
C TYR A 134 -13.07 -3.20 -7.88
N ALA A 135 -13.56 -2.09 -7.34
CA ALA A 135 -13.76 -0.87 -8.10
C ALA A 135 -12.40 -0.22 -8.42
N PHE A 136 -12.24 0.30 -9.61
CA PHE A 136 -10.98 0.88 -10.07
C PHE A 136 -11.19 2.28 -10.66
N LYS A 137 -10.29 3.21 -10.31
CA LYS A 137 -10.25 4.56 -10.86
C LYS A 137 -8.81 4.95 -11.16
N VAL A 138 -8.56 5.50 -12.34
CA VAL A 138 -7.27 6.10 -12.70
C VAL A 138 -7.34 7.59 -12.42
N VAL A 139 -6.33 8.12 -11.73
CA VAL A 139 -6.17 9.54 -11.47
C VAL A 139 -4.81 9.98 -12.00
N THR A 140 -4.80 10.98 -12.84
CA THR A 140 -3.62 11.64 -13.38
C THR A 140 -3.49 13.05 -12.82
N ASP A 141 -2.30 13.63 -12.91
CA ASP A 141 -2.04 15.00 -12.46
C ASP A 141 -2.48 15.30 -11.02
N LEU A 142 -2.11 14.35 -10.11
CA LEU A 142 -2.36 14.50 -8.67
C LEU A 142 -1.70 15.75 -8.07
N ILE A 143 -0.61 16.19 -8.70
CA ILE A 143 0.14 17.39 -8.29
C ILE A 143 -0.26 18.51 -9.23
N GLY A 144 -0.90 19.52 -8.69
CA GLY A 144 -1.25 20.71 -9.45
C GLY A 144 -0.01 21.46 -10.01
N PRO A 145 -0.19 22.33 -11.00
CA PRO A 145 0.95 23.08 -11.60
C PRO A 145 1.77 23.88 -10.57
N GLN A 146 1.15 24.31 -9.49
CA GLN A 146 1.77 25.10 -8.43
C GLN A 146 2.56 24.26 -7.43
N ASP A 147 2.29 22.96 -7.34
CA ASP A 147 2.92 22.04 -6.40
C ASP A 147 4.02 21.19 -7.04
N LYS A 148 4.29 21.38 -8.32
CA LYS A 148 5.39 20.68 -8.99
C LYS A 148 6.72 21.18 -8.45
N PRO A 149 7.60 20.29 -7.96
CA PRO A 149 8.93 20.72 -7.54
C PRO A 149 9.63 21.38 -8.72
N GLN A 150 10.16 22.58 -8.51
CA GLN A 150 11.03 23.23 -9.51
C GLN A 150 12.28 22.35 -9.64
N LEU A 151 12.42 21.69 -10.78
CA LEU A 151 13.65 21.01 -11.12
C LEU A 151 14.70 22.12 -11.34
N LEU A 152 15.53 22.32 -10.33
CA LEU A 152 16.76 23.11 -10.48
C LEU A 152 17.72 22.26 -11.31
N TYR A 153 17.86 22.63 -12.56
CA TYR A 153 18.89 22.10 -13.43
C TYR A 153 20.25 22.70 -13.08
#